data_427ebb3b147e14d876ae2b034414fb76
#
_entry.id   427ebb3b147e14d876ae2b034414fb76
#
_cell.length_a   1.000
_cell.length_b   1.000
_cell.length_c   1.000
_cell.angle_alpha   90.00
_cell.angle_beta   90.00
_cell.angle_gamma   90.00
#
_symmetry.space_group_name_H-M   'P 1'
#
loop_
_entity.id
_entity.type
_entity.pdbx_description
1 polymer ?
#
loop_
_entity_poly.entity_id
_entity_poly.type
_entity_poly.pdbx_seq_one_letter_code
_entity_poly.pdbx_strand_id
1 'polypeptide(L)'
;MNTPKTLTPRLFAGLGTLTLLGGIGLAASRPAHTAGGPIAVNVANTPLPTTDTTLAGRTPFSKRLDLTFVYGYTRGTYVVPAGKRLVLTYVSADASVAVGTNVLLGLSTVNDGAEVEAHLPTTAQGEYLGKDVFATSAPMTVYADPGSTVTFAALQAEGGAGETGGLVVSLYGYLENV
;
A
#
# COMPACT_ATOMS: atom_id res chain seq x y z
N MET A 1 36.19 9.44 32.47
CA MET A 1 35.18 9.68 33.52
C MET A 1 34.13 10.61 32.95
N ASN A 2 33.02 10.07 32.45
CA ASN A 2 31.88 10.85 31.92
C ASN A 2 30.65 10.52 32.74
N THR A 3 30.15 11.50 33.46
CA THR A 3 28.92 11.45 34.27
C THR A 3 27.66 11.46 33.41
N PRO A 4 26.63 10.66 33.68
CA PRO A 4 25.36 10.69 32.95
C PRO A 4 24.48 11.85 33.46
N LYS A 5 23.91 12.62 32.52
CA LYS A 5 22.91 13.65 32.79
C LYS A 5 21.55 13.01 33.01
N THR A 6 21.01 13.16 34.21
CA THR A 6 19.66 12.80 34.61
C THR A 6 18.65 13.78 33.99
N LEU A 7 17.69 13.29 33.22
CA LEU A 7 16.51 14.04 32.71
C LEU A 7 15.37 13.91 33.71
N THR A 8 14.94 15.02 34.27
CA THR A 8 13.79 15.15 35.18
C THR A 8 12.50 15.24 34.36
N PRO A 9 11.44 14.44 34.66
CA PRO A 9 10.15 14.62 33.99
C PRO A 9 9.38 15.77 34.65
N ARG A 10 8.91 16.72 33.83
CA ARG A 10 7.98 17.77 34.25
C ARG A 10 6.55 17.23 34.19
N LEU A 11 5.94 17.11 35.36
CA LEU A 11 4.51 16.87 35.55
C LEU A 11 3.74 18.15 35.25
N PHE A 12 2.86 18.14 34.26
CA PHE A 12 1.83 19.18 34.09
C PHE A 12 0.54 18.72 34.76
N ALA A 13 0.24 19.32 35.91
CA ALA A 13 -1.07 19.23 36.55
C ALA A 13 -1.96 20.36 35.98
N GLY A 14 -2.92 20.00 35.14
CA GLY A 14 -3.98 20.90 34.68
C GLY A 14 -5.21 20.78 35.59
N LEU A 15 -5.44 21.77 36.43
CA LEU A 15 -6.65 21.90 37.24
C LEU A 15 -7.76 22.49 36.37
N GLY A 16 -8.76 21.70 36.01
CA GLY A 16 -9.98 22.14 35.32
C GLY A 16 -11.05 22.55 36.36
N THR A 17 -11.38 23.81 36.39
CA THR A 17 -12.42 24.37 37.25
C THR A 17 -13.81 24.09 36.65
N LEU A 18 -14.62 23.31 37.36
CA LEU A 18 -16.01 23.02 37.00
C LEU A 18 -16.92 24.13 37.58
N THR A 19 -17.45 24.98 36.72
CA THR A 19 -18.45 26.03 37.12
C THR A 19 -19.84 25.46 36.93
N LEU A 20 -20.51 25.20 38.05
CA LEU A 20 -21.93 24.84 38.09
C LEU A 20 -22.79 26.11 38.03
N LEU A 21 -23.45 26.35 36.91
CA LEU A 21 -24.48 27.41 36.79
C LEU A 21 -25.85 26.76 36.96
N GLY A 22 -26.53 27.20 38.05
CA GLY A 22 -27.90 26.80 38.37
C GLY A 22 -28.89 27.28 37.32
N GLY A 23 -29.64 26.36 36.74
CA GLY A 23 -30.71 26.64 35.80
C GLY A 23 -32.02 26.94 36.52
N ILE A 24 -32.58 28.10 36.21
CA ILE A 24 -33.92 28.56 36.61
C ILE A 24 -34.95 27.70 35.87
N GLY A 25 -35.83 27.02 36.62
CA GLY A 25 -36.91 26.24 36.06
C GLY A 25 -38.00 27.12 35.45
N LEU A 26 -38.13 27.10 34.14
CA LEU A 26 -39.29 27.54 33.40
C LEU A 26 -40.23 26.34 33.20
N ALA A 27 -41.39 26.39 33.87
CA ALA A 27 -42.47 25.44 33.61
C ALA A 27 -43.01 25.64 32.20
N ALA A 28 -42.50 24.88 31.24
CA ALA A 28 -43.06 24.83 29.88
C ALA A 28 -44.31 23.94 29.91
N SER A 29 -45.47 24.57 29.64
CA SER A 29 -46.71 23.88 29.35
C SER A 29 -46.50 22.85 28.24
N ARG A 30 -46.71 21.57 28.55
CA ARG A 30 -46.66 20.49 27.58
C ARG A 30 -47.73 20.70 26.53
N PRO A 31 -47.42 20.83 25.24
CA PRO A 31 -48.45 20.74 24.22
C PRO A 31 -49.02 19.31 24.27
N ALA A 32 -50.39 19.26 24.26
CA ALA A 32 -51.08 17.96 24.14
C ALA A 32 -50.64 17.28 22.88
N HIS A 33 -49.95 16.14 23.03
CA HIS A 33 -49.64 15.26 21.91
C HIS A 33 -50.98 14.69 21.43
N THR A 34 -51.52 15.24 20.35
CA THR A 34 -52.50 14.54 19.54
C THR A 34 -51.78 13.26 19.05
N ALA A 35 -52.30 12.12 19.47
CA ALA A 35 -51.84 10.82 18.98
C ALA A 35 -52.13 10.76 17.46
N GLY A 36 -51.19 11.26 16.68
CA GLY A 36 -51.13 10.97 15.25
C GLY A 36 -50.88 9.48 15.11
N GLY A 37 -51.78 8.79 14.42
CA GLY A 37 -51.59 7.38 14.14
C GLY A 37 -50.20 7.11 13.50
N PRO A 38 -49.71 5.87 13.54
CA PRO A 38 -48.38 5.52 13.03
C PRO A 38 -48.28 5.96 11.58
N ILE A 39 -47.33 6.87 11.32
CA ILE A 39 -46.96 7.23 9.95
C ILE A 39 -46.33 5.98 9.37
N ALA A 40 -46.97 5.34 8.40
CA ALA A 40 -46.40 4.25 7.65
C ALA A 40 -45.23 4.81 6.84
N VAL A 41 -44.00 4.66 7.37
CA VAL A 41 -42.77 4.92 6.59
C VAL A 41 -42.61 3.77 5.63
N ASN A 42 -43.00 3.98 4.37
CA ASN A 42 -42.72 3.04 3.31
C ASN A 42 -41.23 3.19 2.94
N VAL A 43 -40.37 2.37 3.56
CA VAL A 43 -38.98 2.26 3.16
C VAL A 43 -38.98 1.48 1.85
N ALA A 44 -39.05 2.20 0.74
CA ALA A 44 -38.75 1.62 -0.55
C ALA A 44 -37.26 1.21 -0.54
N ASN A 45 -36.99 -0.02 -0.14
CA ASN A 45 -35.68 -0.64 -0.33
C ASN A 45 -35.50 -0.90 -1.83
N THR A 46 -35.26 0.15 -2.59
CA THR A 46 -34.67 0.00 -3.90
C THR A 46 -33.22 -0.38 -3.64
N PRO A 47 -32.74 -1.58 -3.99
CA PRO A 47 -31.33 -1.89 -3.89
C PRO A 47 -30.59 -0.77 -4.63
N LEU A 48 -29.77 0.00 -3.94
CA LEU A 48 -28.84 0.91 -4.61
C LEU A 48 -28.06 0.06 -5.60
N PRO A 49 -28.03 0.42 -6.89
CA PRO A 49 -27.19 -0.29 -7.83
C PRO A 49 -25.76 -0.21 -7.32
N THR A 50 -25.26 -1.29 -6.73
CA THR A 50 -23.89 -1.42 -6.24
C THR A 50 -22.90 -1.66 -7.39
N THR A 51 -23.25 -1.24 -8.60
CA THR A 51 -22.28 -1.18 -9.68
C THR A 51 -21.40 0.00 -9.40
N ASP A 52 -20.21 -0.29 -8.83
CA ASP A 52 -19.17 0.71 -8.66
C ASP A 52 -18.76 1.20 -10.06
N THR A 53 -19.34 2.33 -10.47
CA THR A 53 -19.07 2.95 -11.77
C THR A 53 -17.61 3.38 -11.91
N THR A 54 -16.87 3.48 -10.80
CA THR A 54 -15.43 3.78 -10.82
C THR A 54 -14.62 2.59 -11.33
N LEU A 55 -15.17 1.37 -11.28
CA LEU A 55 -14.55 0.15 -11.80
C LEU A 55 -15.01 -0.21 -13.22
N ALA A 56 -15.96 0.56 -13.79
CA ALA A 56 -16.42 0.34 -15.16
C ALA A 56 -15.23 0.45 -16.14
N GLY A 57 -14.99 -0.65 -16.88
CA GLY A 57 -13.86 -0.73 -17.83
C GLY A 57 -12.51 -1.13 -17.22
N ARG A 58 -12.42 -1.36 -15.91
CA ARG A 58 -11.21 -1.85 -15.24
C ARG A 58 -11.28 -3.35 -15.01
N THR A 59 -10.22 -4.05 -15.38
CA THR A 59 -10.06 -5.49 -15.13
C THR A 59 -8.98 -5.66 -14.06
N PRO A 60 -9.26 -6.31 -12.92
CA PRO A 60 -8.24 -6.57 -11.90
C PRO A 60 -7.02 -7.27 -12.48
N PHE A 61 -5.85 -6.86 -12.04
CA PHE A 61 -4.56 -7.40 -12.47
C PHE A 61 -3.77 -7.86 -11.26
N SER A 62 -3.22 -9.07 -11.37
CA SER A 62 -2.20 -9.56 -10.45
C SER A 62 -1.21 -10.43 -11.22
N LYS A 63 0.08 -10.29 -10.93
CA LYS A 63 1.15 -11.09 -11.52
C LYS A 63 2.19 -11.41 -10.49
N ARG A 64 2.50 -12.71 -10.34
CA ARG A 64 3.65 -13.19 -9.57
C ARG A 64 4.79 -13.54 -10.53
N LEU A 65 5.99 -13.15 -10.14
CA LEU A 65 7.25 -13.48 -10.79
C LEU A 65 8.13 -14.20 -9.77
N ASP A 66 8.55 -15.41 -10.09
CA ASP A 66 9.53 -16.18 -9.31
C ASP A 66 10.84 -16.12 -10.07
N LEU A 67 11.84 -15.48 -9.50
CA LEU A 67 13.10 -15.13 -10.16
C LEU A 67 14.29 -15.70 -9.38
N THR A 68 15.36 -16.00 -10.10
CA THR A 68 16.62 -16.46 -9.50
C THR A 68 17.72 -15.49 -9.87
N PHE A 69 18.55 -15.11 -8.90
CA PHE A 69 19.74 -14.31 -9.17
C PHE A 69 20.76 -15.12 -9.94
N VAL A 70 21.30 -14.53 -11.00
CA VAL A 70 22.41 -15.05 -11.79
C VAL A 70 23.49 -13.99 -11.82
N TYR A 71 24.66 -14.29 -11.26
CA TYR A 71 25.76 -13.33 -11.10
C TYR A 71 25.36 -12.02 -10.41
N GLY A 72 24.52 -12.13 -9.37
CA GLY A 72 24.09 -10.97 -8.59
C GLY A 72 22.97 -10.13 -9.20
N TYR A 73 22.40 -10.55 -10.33
CA TYR A 73 21.35 -9.84 -11.03
C TYR A 73 20.17 -10.76 -11.36
N THR A 74 18.96 -10.21 -11.33
CA THR A 74 17.77 -10.88 -11.85
C THR A 74 16.80 -9.90 -12.47
N ARG A 75 15.99 -10.36 -13.41
CA ARG A 75 15.02 -9.55 -14.12
C ARG A 75 13.80 -10.37 -14.50
N GLY A 76 12.62 -9.80 -14.24
CA GLY A 76 11.35 -10.32 -14.72
C GLY A 76 10.61 -9.29 -15.55
N THR A 77 9.82 -9.74 -16.50
CA THR A 77 9.08 -8.84 -17.40
C THR A 77 7.61 -9.23 -17.53
N TYR A 78 6.78 -8.24 -17.83
CA TYR A 78 5.40 -8.41 -18.22
C TYR A 78 5.07 -7.48 -19.39
N VAL A 79 4.48 -8.01 -20.47
CA VAL A 79 4.04 -7.21 -21.61
C VAL A 79 2.59 -6.83 -21.42
N VAL A 80 2.31 -5.54 -21.44
CA VAL A 80 0.95 -5.00 -21.35
C VAL A 80 0.19 -5.34 -22.63
N PRO A 81 -1.03 -5.91 -22.55
CA PRO A 81 -1.80 -6.24 -23.74
C PRO A 81 -2.09 -4.99 -24.60
N ALA A 82 -2.10 -5.18 -25.92
CA ALA A 82 -2.49 -4.11 -26.85
C ALA A 82 -3.92 -3.61 -26.55
N GLY A 83 -4.13 -2.29 -26.64
CA GLY A 83 -5.40 -1.63 -26.36
C GLY A 83 -5.76 -1.59 -24.85
N LYS A 84 -4.82 -1.97 -23.98
CA LYS A 84 -4.96 -1.86 -22.53
C LYS A 84 -3.83 -1.01 -21.97
N ARG A 85 -4.14 -0.18 -20.98
CA ARG A 85 -3.14 0.46 -20.11
C ARG A 85 -3.10 -0.31 -18.80
N LEU A 86 -1.92 -0.62 -18.30
CA LEU A 86 -1.76 -1.18 -16.96
C LEU A 86 -1.57 -0.05 -15.94
N VAL A 87 -2.30 -0.12 -14.85
CA VAL A 87 -2.11 0.74 -13.68
C VAL A 87 -1.70 -0.15 -12.52
N LEU A 88 -0.44 -0.05 -12.10
CA LEU A 88 0.05 -0.73 -10.91
C LEU A 88 -0.27 0.12 -9.69
N THR A 89 -0.89 -0.50 -8.69
CA THR A 89 -1.29 0.17 -7.44
C THR A 89 -0.52 -0.33 -6.23
N TYR A 90 0.09 -1.50 -6.35
CA TYR A 90 0.84 -2.09 -5.25
C TYR A 90 1.87 -3.11 -5.76
N VAL A 91 3.04 -3.12 -5.13
CA VAL A 91 4.10 -4.09 -5.35
C VAL A 91 4.55 -4.66 -4.01
N SER A 92 4.73 -5.97 -3.95
CA SER A 92 5.47 -6.60 -2.86
C SER A 92 6.56 -7.52 -3.44
N ALA A 93 7.69 -7.61 -2.75
CA ALA A 93 8.75 -8.53 -3.13
C ALA A 93 9.49 -9.03 -1.90
N ASP A 94 9.92 -10.30 -1.98
CA ASP A 94 10.74 -10.97 -0.98
C ASP A 94 11.98 -11.53 -1.67
N ALA A 95 13.16 -11.10 -1.22
CA ALA A 95 14.44 -11.56 -1.70
C ALA A 95 15.18 -12.37 -0.64
N SER A 96 15.79 -13.47 -1.04
CA SER A 96 16.64 -14.30 -0.19
C SER A 96 18.00 -14.42 -0.86
N VAL A 97 19.04 -13.88 -0.24
CA VAL A 97 20.39 -13.71 -0.81
C VAL A 97 21.46 -14.23 0.15
N ALA A 98 22.70 -14.28 -0.27
CA ALA A 98 23.83 -14.64 0.58
C ALA A 98 23.95 -13.68 1.78
N VAL A 99 24.40 -14.21 2.91
CA VAL A 99 24.63 -13.43 4.13
C VAL A 99 25.65 -12.30 3.86
N GLY A 100 25.36 -11.11 4.34
CA GLY A 100 26.17 -9.91 4.14
C GLY A 100 25.96 -9.19 2.81
N THR A 101 24.93 -9.59 2.04
CA THR A 101 24.58 -8.99 0.75
C THR A 101 23.40 -8.05 0.88
N ASN A 102 23.46 -6.86 0.26
CA ASN A 102 22.31 -5.97 0.13
C ASN A 102 21.57 -6.19 -1.20
N VAL A 103 20.28 -5.84 -1.23
CA VAL A 103 19.44 -5.95 -2.42
C VAL A 103 18.87 -4.60 -2.82
N LEU A 104 19.06 -4.22 -4.07
CA LEU A 104 18.41 -3.08 -4.71
C LEU A 104 17.31 -3.58 -5.63
N LEU A 105 16.12 -3.03 -5.51
CA LEU A 105 14.97 -3.37 -6.33
C LEU A 105 14.54 -2.17 -7.18
N GLY A 106 14.26 -2.43 -8.44
CA GLY A 106 13.77 -1.43 -9.38
C GLY A 106 12.61 -1.94 -10.22
N LEU A 107 11.71 -1.04 -10.56
CA LEU A 107 10.61 -1.24 -11.49
C LEU A 107 10.72 -0.21 -12.60
N SER A 108 10.74 -0.64 -13.86
CA SER A 108 10.63 0.29 -15.01
C SER A 108 9.41 -0.02 -15.85
N THR A 109 8.83 1.05 -16.40
CA THR A 109 7.67 1.01 -17.30
C THR A 109 7.86 2.04 -18.41
N VAL A 110 7.02 1.98 -19.45
CA VAL A 110 6.89 3.04 -20.44
C VAL A 110 5.54 3.70 -20.26
N ASN A 111 5.51 5.00 -20.05
CA ASN A 111 4.31 5.83 -19.96
C ASN A 111 4.42 7.05 -20.86
N ASP A 112 3.43 7.28 -21.72
CA ASP A 112 3.43 8.30 -22.77
C ASP A 112 4.68 8.25 -23.66
N GLY A 113 5.14 7.01 -23.96
CA GLY A 113 6.33 6.75 -24.76
C GLY A 113 7.66 7.00 -24.06
N ALA A 114 7.66 7.45 -22.81
CA ALA A 114 8.86 7.66 -21.99
C ALA A 114 9.07 6.55 -20.97
N GLU A 115 10.32 6.11 -20.79
CA GLU A 115 10.67 5.18 -19.72
C GLU A 115 10.63 5.89 -18.38
N VAL A 116 9.95 5.24 -17.41
CA VAL A 116 9.83 5.68 -16.02
C VAL A 116 10.38 4.58 -15.13
N GLU A 117 11.31 4.93 -14.25
CA GLU A 117 11.91 4.01 -13.29
C GLU A 117 11.52 4.40 -11.85
N ALA A 118 11.21 3.40 -11.04
CA ALA A 118 10.94 3.54 -9.61
C ALA A 118 11.86 2.61 -8.82
N HIS A 119 12.61 3.16 -7.88
CA HIS A 119 13.37 2.38 -6.91
C HIS A 119 12.49 2.01 -5.73
N LEU A 120 12.52 0.75 -5.34
CA LEU A 120 11.73 0.21 -4.24
C LEU A 120 12.62 0.06 -3.00
N PRO A 121 12.30 0.74 -1.89
CA PRO A 121 13.05 0.57 -0.66
C PRO A 121 12.91 -0.85 -0.14
N THR A 122 14.01 -1.47 0.27
CA THR A 122 14.04 -2.80 0.86
C THR A 122 14.29 -2.69 2.37
N THR A 123 13.67 -3.59 3.13
CA THR A 123 13.87 -3.73 4.56
C THR A 123 14.42 -5.12 4.87
N ALA A 124 15.54 -5.17 5.59
CA ALA A 124 16.11 -6.43 6.06
C ALA A 124 15.17 -7.07 7.09
N GLN A 125 14.84 -8.34 6.88
CA GLN A 125 13.99 -9.13 7.77
C GLN A 125 14.81 -10.05 8.69
N GLY A 126 16.13 -10.09 8.51
CA GLY A 126 17.05 -10.97 9.23
C GLY A 126 17.47 -12.18 8.41
N GLU A 127 18.18 -13.10 9.08
CA GLU A 127 18.68 -14.32 8.46
C GLU A 127 17.66 -15.46 8.60
N TYR A 128 17.46 -16.19 7.51
CA TYR A 128 16.65 -17.40 7.46
C TYR A 128 17.34 -18.46 6.61
N LEU A 129 17.55 -19.67 7.17
CA LEU A 129 18.23 -20.80 6.52
C LEU A 129 19.59 -20.43 5.90
N GLY A 130 20.40 -19.63 6.61
CA GLY A 130 21.74 -19.23 6.14
C GLY A 130 21.70 -18.22 4.99
N LYS A 131 20.62 -17.45 4.84
CA LYS A 131 20.46 -16.39 3.86
C LYS A 131 19.88 -15.15 4.50
N ASP A 132 20.33 -13.99 4.06
CA ASP A 132 19.70 -12.73 4.42
C ASP A 132 18.40 -12.57 3.61
N VAL A 133 17.33 -12.18 4.31
CA VAL A 133 16.00 -11.96 3.73
C VAL A 133 15.69 -10.47 3.74
N PHE A 134 15.26 -9.98 2.59
CA PHE A 134 14.80 -8.61 2.39
C PHE A 134 13.36 -8.62 1.89
N ALA A 135 12.55 -7.71 2.39
CA ALA A 135 11.19 -7.52 1.90
C ALA A 135 10.94 -6.07 1.50
N THR A 136 10.04 -5.91 0.56
CA THR A 136 9.44 -4.61 0.23
C THR A 136 7.94 -4.77 0.07
N SER A 137 7.22 -3.71 0.42
CA SER A 137 5.77 -3.63 0.31
C SER A 137 5.42 -2.16 0.12
N ALA A 138 5.07 -1.77 -1.09
CA ALA A 138 4.91 -0.37 -1.46
C ALA A 138 3.60 -0.13 -2.22
N PRO A 139 2.68 0.71 -1.69
CA PRO A 139 1.64 1.30 -2.50
C PRO A 139 2.27 2.26 -3.50
N MET A 140 1.78 2.24 -4.73
CA MET A 140 2.29 3.10 -5.81
C MET A 140 1.18 3.40 -6.81
N THR A 141 1.43 4.38 -7.69
CA THR A 141 0.62 4.57 -8.89
C THR A 141 1.57 4.72 -10.05
N VAL A 142 1.70 3.65 -10.84
CA VAL A 142 2.58 3.61 -12.01
C VAL A 142 1.77 3.13 -13.21
N TYR A 143 1.90 3.85 -14.31
CA TYR A 143 1.22 3.55 -15.55
C TYR A 143 2.17 2.86 -16.53
N ALA A 144 1.64 1.96 -17.34
CA ALA A 144 2.37 1.35 -18.45
C ALA A 144 1.49 1.29 -19.69
N ASP A 145 2.04 1.78 -20.79
CA ASP A 145 1.36 1.94 -22.07
C ASP A 145 0.97 0.59 -22.69
N PRO A 146 -0.05 0.57 -23.57
CA PRO A 146 -0.41 -0.61 -24.36
C PRO A 146 0.78 -1.16 -25.15
N GLY A 147 1.00 -2.46 -25.07
CA GLY A 147 2.10 -3.13 -25.78
C GLY A 147 3.49 -2.88 -25.17
N SER A 148 3.62 -2.02 -24.16
CA SER A 148 4.89 -1.78 -23.50
C SER A 148 5.28 -2.92 -22.56
N THR A 149 6.54 -2.93 -22.13
CA THR A 149 7.07 -3.93 -21.21
C THR A 149 7.29 -3.30 -19.84
N VAL A 150 6.64 -3.86 -18.81
CA VAL A 150 6.97 -3.61 -17.41
C VAL A 150 8.13 -4.52 -17.06
N THR A 151 9.19 -3.95 -16.52
CA THR A 151 10.38 -4.70 -16.07
C THR A 151 10.54 -4.54 -14.58
N PHE A 152 10.70 -5.64 -13.87
CA PHE A 152 11.15 -5.66 -12.49
C PHE A 152 12.57 -6.22 -12.46
N ALA A 153 13.49 -5.49 -11.86
CA ALA A 153 14.89 -5.86 -11.77
C ALA A 153 15.38 -5.83 -10.32
N ALA A 154 16.31 -6.71 -10.00
CA ALA A 154 16.99 -6.72 -8.71
C ALA A 154 18.48 -6.93 -8.91
N LEU A 155 19.26 -6.21 -8.09
CA LEU A 155 20.72 -6.28 -8.05
C LEU A 155 21.16 -6.61 -6.62
N GLN A 156 22.02 -7.58 -6.45
CA GLN A 156 22.77 -7.83 -5.24
C GLN A 156 23.96 -6.87 -5.20
N ALA A 157 23.96 -5.97 -4.21
CA ALA A 157 25.05 -5.03 -3.99
C ALA A 157 26.01 -5.64 -2.96
N GLU A 158 27.29 -5.74 -3.33
CA GLU A 158 28.39 -6.27 -2.51
C GLU A 158 28.36 -7.79 -2.23
N GLY A 159 29.42 -8.48 -2.51
CA GLY A 159 29.73 -9.84 -2.08
C GLY A 159 29.07 -11.00 -2.85
N GLY A 160 28.01 -10.77 -3.61
CA GLY A 160 27.18 -11.86 -4.15
C GLY A 160 27.46 -12.32 -5.59
N ALA A 161 28.56 -11.92 -6.19
CA ALA A 161 28.91 -12.35 -7.55
C ALA A 161 29.20 -13.86 -7.57
N GLY A 162 28.22 -14.66 -7.96
CA GLY A 162 28.32 -16.11 -8.09
C GLY A 162 27.40 -16.91 -7.16
N GLU A 163 26.75 -16.27 -6.17
CA GLU A 163 25.82 -16.96 -5.28
C GLU A 163 24.37 -16.92 -5.79
N THR A 164 23.70 -18.04 -5.64
CA THR A 164 22.30 -18.18 -6.03
C THR A 164 21.39 -17.62 -4.93
N GLY A 165 20.56 -16.65 -5.28
CA GLY A 165 19.48 -16.15 -4.45
C GLY A 165 18.13 -16.33 -5.14
N GLY A 166 17.05 -16.17 -4.39
CA GLY A 166 15.70 -16.17 -4.91
C GLY A 166 15.04 -14.80 -4.73
N LEU A 167 14.15 -14.46 -5.63
CA LEU A 167 13.31 -13.27 -5.54
C LEU A 167 11.89 -13.62 -5.98
N VAL A 168 10.94 -13.34 -5.14
CA VAL A 168 9.51 -13.45 -5.46
C VAL A 168 8.94 -12.04 -5.51
N VAL A 169 8.29 -11.72 -6.62
CA VAL A 169 7.63 -10.42 -6.80
C VAL A 169 6.16 -10.62 -7.07
N SER A 170 5.31 -9.82 -6.45
CA SER A 170 3.88 -9.77 -6.71
C SER A 170 3.48 -8.35 -7.09
N LEU A 171 2.93 -8.20 -8.28
CA LEU A 171 2.44 -6.95 -8.84
C LEU A 171 0.91 -6.95 -8.79
N TYR A 172 0.31 -5.87 -8.34
CA TYR A 172 -1.15 -5.72 -8.26
C TYR A 172 -1.60 -4.39 -8.87
N GLY A 173 -2.79 -4.41 -9.43
CA GLY A 173 -3.36 -3.23 -10.06
C GLY A 173 -4.59 -3.56 -10.90
N TYR A 174 -4.74 -2.87 -12.01
CA TYR A 174 -5.82 -3.12 -12.96
C TYR A 174 -5.39 -2.75 -14.39
N LEU A 175 -6.07 -3.36 -15.35
CA LEU A 175 -6.00 -3.01 -16.76
C LEU A 175 -7.23 -2.18 -17.12
N GLU A 176 -7.05 -1.07 -17.81
CA GLU A 176 -8.11 -0.23 -18.36
C GLU A 176 -8.03 -0.18 -19.89
N ASN A 177 -9.19 -0.02 -20.56
CA ASN A 177 -9.24 0.16 -22.01
C ASN A 177 -8.77 1.57 -22.38
N VAL A 178 -8.00 1.71 -23.42
CA VAL A 178 -7.52 2.97 -23.99
C VAL A 178 -7.71 2.98 -25.50
#